data_040bb9c6b660ecf69b47816780d49b0a
#
_entry.id   040bb9c6b660ecf69b47816780d49b0a
#
_cell.length_a   1.000
_cell.length_b   1.000
_cell.length_c   1.000
_cell.angle_alpha   90.00
_cell.angle_beta   90.00
_cell.angle_gamma   90.00
#
_symmetry.space_group_name_H-M   'P 1'
#
loop_
_entity.id
_entity.type
_entity.pdbx_description
1 polymer ?
#
loop_
_entity_poly.entity_id
_entity_poly.type
_entity_poly.pdbx_seq_one_letter_code
_entity_poly.pdbx_strand_id
1 'polypeptide(L)'
;MNWLRGLLLLGCLIGAPAQAADYSPYVGDTYPTRVYWGDTHLHTRLSLDAAAFGNRLGPDAAYRLARGEQVIASSGQPVRLSRPLDFLVVADHSDGLGLFKLLEEGAPALLQSALGQRWHQMLREGRNRSVAQDIITHFANDRLPWKPNSPDLMAPVWRQVVDAAEQFNEPGQFTAFIGYEWTAMQRGNNLHRVVIYRDGADRLRERLPYTATDSIDPENLWADLQRYERASGGRVLAIPHNGNLSNGMMFADVTLAGKPFSPDYLKRRQRWEPLYEITQIKGDGETHPLLSPDDEFADYETWDAGNLDMSGAKTRDMLRYEYAREALKRGLGYRAQRGTNPFEFGVIGSTDSHTSLSTAQENNFFGKHTAFEPGPRRVDGNYKATSSGTIKTWQQVASGYAALWA
;
A
#
# COMPACT_ATOMS: atom_id res chain seq x y z
N MET A 1 -17.20 61.86 79.14
CA MET A 1 -16.68 62.41 77.86
C MET A 1 -15.67 61.44 77.24
N ASN A 2 -16.11 60.49 76.46
CA ASN A 2 -15.20 59.66 75.65
C ASN A 2 -15.98 59.20 74.44
N TRP A 3 -15.52 59.65 73.26
CA TRP A 3 -16.06 59.31 71.95
C TRP A 3 -15.37 58.03 71.43
N LEU A 4 -16.13 56.98 71.24
CA LEU A 4 -15.66 55.83 70.46
C LEU A 4 -16.02 56.04 69.02
N ARG A 5 -15.01 56.08 68.17
CA ARG A 5 -15.15 56.07 66.73
C ARG A 5 -15.22 54.58 66.26
N GLY A 6 -16.37 54.20 65.76
CA GLY A 6 -16.51 52.92 65.05
C GLY A 6 -15.98 53.04 63.63
N LEU A 7 -15.00 52.19 63.25
CA LEU A 7 -14.53 52.00 61.88
C LEU A 7 -15.39 50.90 61.21
N LEU A 8 -16.20 51.29 60.22
CA LEU A 8 -16.89 50.36 59.38
C LEU A 8 -15.88 49.89 58.35
N LEU A 9 -15.46 48.61 58.39
CA LEU A 9 -14.74 47.92 57.34
C LEU A 9 -15.74 47.44 56.26
N LEU A 10 -15.75 48.14 55.12
CA LEU A 10 -16.46 47.70 53.93
C LEU A 10 -15.60 46.63 53.21
N GLY A 11 -15.94 45.38 53.42
CA GLY A 11 -15.31 44.25 52.70
C GLY A 11 -15.80 44.23 51.25
N CYS A 12 -14.95 44.63 50.28
CA CYS A 12 -15.17 44.35 48.87
C CYS A 12 -15.05 42.84 48.65
N LEU A 13 -16.17 42.15 48.55
CA LEU A 13 -16.22 40.81 47.94
C LEU A 13 -15.89 40.96 46.44
N ILE A 14 -14.64 40.74 46.09
CA ILE A 14 -14.24 40.52 44.70
C ILE A 14 -14.82 39.17 44.34
N GLY A 15 -16.00 39.14 43.73
CA GLY A 15 -16.55 37.96 43.14
C GLY A 15 -15.61 37.49 42.03
N ALA A 16 -15.01 36.27 42.17
CA ALA A 16 -14.35 35.62 41.06
C ALA A 16 -15.34 35.55 39.90
N PRO A 17 -14.89 35.83 38.64
CA PRO A 17 -15.77 35.68 37.50
C PRO A 17 -16.24 34.22 37.47
N ALA A 18 -17.54 34.01 37.60
CA ALA A 18 -18.13 32.70 37.33
C ALA A 18 -17.82 32.36 35.89
N GLN A 19 -16.94 31.40 35.66
CA GLN A 19 -16.77 30.82 34.33
C GLN A 19 -18.15 30.28 33.95
N ALA A 20 -18.74 30.88 32.92
CA ALA A 20 -19.97 30.35 32.34
C ALA A 20 -19.71 28.91 31.92
N ALA A 21 -20.46 27.97 32.48
CA ALA A 21 -20.40 26.59 32.02
C ALA A 21 -20.79 26.56 30.53
N ASP A 22 -20.03 25.83 29.71
CA ASP A 22 -20.35 25.66 28.31
C ASP A 22 -21.76 25.11 28.19
N TYR A 23 -22.64 25.90 27.60
CA TYR A 23 -24.06 25.52 27.44
C TYR A 23 -24.24 24.41 26.44
N SER A 24 -23.36 24.35 25.44
CA SER A 24 -23.32 23.27 24.45
C SER A 24 -22.48 22.10 24.97
N PRO A 25 -23.04 20.86 25.06
CA PRO A 25 -22.29 19.70 25.53
C PRO A 25 -21.17 19.26 24.59
N TYR A 26 -21.13 19.82 23.39
CA TYR A 26 -20.13 19.47 22.35
C TYR A 26 -19.00 20.48 22.25
N VAL A 27 -19.01 21.54 23.02
CA VAL A 27 -17.92 22.53 23.06
C VAL A 27 -16.68 21.87 23.67
N GLY A 28 -15.60 21.85 22.89
CA GLY A 28 -14.37 21.21 23.33
C GLY A 28 -14.23 19.74 22.90
N ASP A 29 -15.24 19.13 22.28
CA ASP A 29 -15.09 17.81 21.67
C ASP A 29 -14.09 17.90 20.51
N THR A 30 -12.99 17.14 20.64
CA THR A 30 -11.91 17.13 19.65
C THR A 30 -11.70 15.74 19.00
N TYR A 31 -12.54 14.78 19.37
CA TYR A 31 -12.46 13.44 18.76
C TYR A 31 -13.11 13.42 17.36
N PRO A 32 -12.60 12.58 16.47
CA PRO A 32 -13.17 12.42 15.13
C PRO A 32 -14.62 11.92 15.18
N THR A 33 -15.47 12.48 14.32
CA THR A 33 -16.91 12.13 14.26
C THR A 33 -17.34 11.57 12.91
N ARG A 34 -16.46 11.59 11.92
CA ARG A 34 -16.74 11.12 10.54
C ARG A 34 -15.74 10.05 10.11
N VAL A 35 -16.25 9.01 9.46
CA VAL A 35 -15.43 7.98 8.84
C VAL A 35 -15.30 8.27 7.35
N TYR A 36 -14.06 8.29 6.86
CA TYR A 36 -13.70 8.37 5.45
C TYR A 36 -13.22 7.00 4.97
N TRP A 37 -13.73 6.56 3.82
CA TRP A 37 -13.40 5.26 3.24
C TRP A 37 -12.59 5.42 1.98
N GLY A 38 -11.54 4.63 1.83
CA GLY A 38 -10.71 4.66 0.64
C GLY A 38 -9.88 3.41 0.45
N ASP A 39 -9.20 3.36 -0.69
CA ASP A 39 -8.26 2.30 -1.02
C ASP A 39 -6.86 2.88 -1.14
N THR A 40 -5.94 2.32 -0.39
CA THR A 40 -4.55 2.79 -0.37
C THR A 40 -3.63 1.97 -1.27
N HIS A 41 -4.14 0.94 -1.96
CA HIS A 41 -3.33 0.02 -2.71
C HIS A 41 -4.07 -0.52 -3.94
N LEU A 42 -3.98 0.21 -5.04
CA LEU A 42 -4.61 -0.15 -6.31
C LEU A 42 -3.60 -0.07 -7.45
N HIS A 43 -3.55 -1.09 -8.30
CA HIS A 43 -2.69 -1.14 -9.47
C HIS A 43 -3.46 -0.87 -10.75
N THR A 44 -2.82 -0.16 -11.68
CA THR A 44 -3.34 0.12 -13.02
C THR A 44 -2.52 -0.61 -14.09
N ARG A 45 -2.81 -0.35 -15.38
CA ARG A 45 -1.98 -0.85 -16.48
C ARG A 45 -0.52 -0.38 -16.43
N LEU A 46 -0.17 0.52 -15.53
CA LEU A 46 1.19 1.00 -15.37
C LEU A 46 2.06 0.04 -14.55
N SER A 47 1.44 -0.83 -13.75
CA SER A 47 2.13 -1.99 -13.14
C SER A 47 2.38 -3.07 -14.20
N LEU A 48 3.60 -3.59 -14.25
CA LEU A 48 4.03 -4.55 -15.26
C LEU A 48 3.15 -5.81 -15.27
N ASP A 49 2.87 -6.37 -14.12
CA ASP A 49 2.07 -7.59 -13.97
C ASP A 49 0.58 -7.35 -14.23
N ALA A 50 0.01 -6.22 -13.80
CA ALA A 50 -1.36 -5.85 -14.10
C ALA A 50 -1.60 -5.79 -15.63
N ALA A 51 -0.70 -5.10 -16.36
CA ALA A 51 -0.76 -5.03 -17.82
C ALA A 51 -0.58 -6.41 -18.47
N ALA A 52 0.37 -7.19 -17.98
CA ALA A 52 0.66 -8.54 -18.45
C ALA A 52 -0.53 -9.49 -18.34
N PHE A 53 -1.31 -9.34 -17.27
CA PHE A 53 -2.54 -10.10 -17.04
C PHE A 53 -3.79 -9.43 -17.60
N GLY A 54 -3.64 -8.51 -18.55
CA GLY A 54 -4.72 -8.01 -19.39
C GLY A 54 -5.40 -6.74 -18.92
N ASN A 55 -4.91 -6.07 -17.88
CA ASN A 55 -5.44 -4.77 -17.50
C ASN A 55 -5.05 -3.70 -18.52
N ARG A 56 -6.06 -2.98 -19.03
CA ARG A 56 -5.89 -1.91 -20.01
C ARG A 56 -6.28 -0.54 -19.48
N LEU A 57 -6.80 -0.49 -18.26
CA LEU A 57 -7.28 0.74 -17.64
C LEU A 57 -6.11 1.46 -16.94
N GLY A 58 -6.02 2.76 -17.17
CA GLY A 58 -5.05 3.64 -16.52
C GLY A 58 -5.57 4.29 -15.24
N PRO A 59 -4.77 5.18 -14.64
CA PRO A 59 -5.15 5.91 -13.42
C PRO A 59 -6.48 6.68 -13.54
N ASP A 60 -6.79 7.28 -14.69
CA ASP A 60 -8.04 8.03 -14.91
C ASP A 60 -9.28 7.16 -14.65
N ALA A 61 -9.30 5.93 -15.17
CA ALA A 61 -10.42 5.01 -14.97
C ALA A 61 -10.53 4.59 -13.49
N ALA A 62 -9.40 4.41 -12.81
CA ALA A 62 -9.37 4.10 -11.39
C ALA A 62 -9.98 5.22 -10.54
N TYR A 63 -9.58 6.46 -10.77
CA TYR A 63 -10.13 7.62 -10.05
C TYR A 63 -11.61 7.85 -10.37
N ARG A 64 -12.03 7.72 -11.64
CA ARG A 64 -13.44 7.85 -12.03
C ARG A 64 -14.33 6.82 -11.32
N LEU A 65 -13.89 5.55 -11.28
CA LEU A 65 -14.60 4.51 -10.53
C LEU A 65 -14.69 4.85 -9.05
N ALA A 66 -13.56 5.22 -8.43
CA ALA A 66 -13.51 5.58 -7.01
C ALA A 66 -14.46 6.73 -6.67
N ARG A 67 -14.61 7.71 -7.56
CA ARG A 67 -15.57 8.83 -7.43
C ARG A 67 -17.03 8.43 -7.72
N GLY A 68 -17.30 7.14 -8.00
CA GLY A 68 -18.64 6.61 -8.20
C GLY A 68 -19.16 6.69 -9.65
N GLU A 69 -18.32 7.01 -10.62
CA GLU A 69 -18.67 6.94 -12.04
C GLU A 69 -18.72 5.48 -12.53
N GLN A 70 -19.53 5.23 -13.55
CA GLN A 70 -19.47 3.96 -14.26
C GLN A 70 -18.28 3.94 -15.22
N VAL A 71 -17.49 2.87 -15.18
CA VAL A 71 -16.43 2.61 -16.15
C VAL A 71 -16.66 1.25 -16.82
N ILE A 72 -15.96 0.98 -17.92
CA ILE A 72 -15.96 -0.33 -18.55
C ILE A 72 -14.68 -1.06 -18.12
N ALA A 73 -14.83 -2.20 -17.48
CA ALA A 73 -13.73 -3.08 -17.10
C ALA A 73 -12.95 -3.56 -18.32
N SER A 74 -11.66 -3.92 -18.15
CA SER A 74 -10.87 -4.49 -19.25
C SER A 74 -11.43 -5.81 -19.78
N SER A 75 -12.27 -6.49 -19.01
CA SER A 75 -13.05 -7.68 -19.38
C SER A 75 -14.37 -7.35 -20.14
N GLY A 76 -14.70 -6.06 -20.32
CA GLY A 76 -15.83 -5.58 -21.11
C GLY A 76 -17.13 -5.30 -20.33
N GLN A 77 -17.21 -5.64 -19.05
CA GLN A 77 -18.40 -5.39 -18.24
C GLN A 77 -18.42 -3.93 -17.72
N PRO A 78 -19.61 -3.30 -17.64
CA PRO A 78 -19.76 -2.06 -16.91
C PRO A 78 -19.60 -2.31 -15.40
N VAL A 79 -18.90 -1.41 -14.74
CA VAL A 79 -18.69 -1.45 -13.29
C VAL A 79 -18.92 -0.08 -12.68
N ARG A 80 -19.53 -0.06 -11.50
CA ARG A 80 -19.75 1.13 -10.68
C ARG A 80 -19.77 0.71 -9.23
N LEU A 81 -19.18 1.53 -8.34
CA LEU A 81 -19.28 1.31 -6.91
C LEU A 81 -20.68 1.62 -6.40
N SER A 82 -21.17 0.89 -5.40
CA SER A 82 -22.44 1.17 -4.72
C SER A 82 -22.40 2.50 -3.96
N ARG A 83 -21.21 2.91 -3.52
CA ARG A 83 -20.90 4.17 -2.87
C ARG A 83 -19.53 4.67 -3.34
N PRO A 84 -19.38 5.97 -3.66
CA PRO A 84 -18.08 6.56 -3.91
C PRO A 84 -17.14 6.38 -2.72
N LEU A 85 -15.84 6.26 -2.98
CA LEU A 85 -14.79 6.37 -1.97
C LEU A 85 -14.53 7.85 -1.66
N ASP A 86 -13.97 8.12 -0.48
CA ASP A 86 -13.54 9.46 -0.09
C ASP A 86 -12.09 9.73 -0.51
N PHE A 87 -11.27 8.67 -0.69
CA PHE A 87 -9.90 8.79 -1.17
C PHE A 87 -9.42 7.54 -1.93
N LEU A 88 -8.38 7.73 -2.74
CA LEU A 88 -7.70 6.63 -3.46
C LEU A 88 -6.22 6.91 -3.60
N VAL A 89 -5.40 5.86 -3.49
CA VAL A 89 -4.01 5.84 -3.91
C VAL A 89 -3.86 4.86 -5.08
N VAL A 90 -3.48 5.34 -6.24
CA VAL A 90 -2.94 4.48 -7.29
C VAL A 90 -1.49 4.19 -6.93
N ALA A 91 -1.21 2.94 -6.58
CA ALA A 91 0.07 2.49 -6.04
C ALA A 91 0.77 1.51 -6.99
N ASP A 92 0.89 1.88 -8.27
CA ASP A 92 1.58 1.04 -9.25
C ASP A 92 3.01 0.72 -8.80
N HIS A 93 3.48 -0.49 -9.15
CA HIS A 93 4.85 -0.93 -8.86
C HIS A 93 5.87 0.08 -9.39
N SER A 94 6.80 0.53 -8.54
CA SER A 94 7.89 1.43 -8.96
C SER A 94 8.88 0.75 -9.89
N ASP A 95 9.08 -0.56 -9.73
CA ASP A 95 9.98 -1.34 -10.57
C ASP A 95 9.32 -1.68 -11.92
N GLY A 96 9.89 -1.14 -13.00
CA GLY A 96 9.34 -1.29 -14.33
C GLY A 96 8.06 -0.49 -14.58
N LEU A 97 7.86 0.61 -13.87
CA LEU A 97 6.68 1.48 -13.98
C LEU A 97 6.41 1.86 -15.43
N GLY A 98 5.26 1.44 -15.96
CA GLY A 98 4.82 1.70 -17.32
C GLY A 98 5.59 1.00 -18.43
N LEU A 99 6.56 0.13 -18.13
CA LEU A 99 7.39 -0.54 -19.12
C LEU A 99 6.56 -1.30 -20.16
N PHE A 100 5.51 -1.98 -19.71
CA PHE A 100 4.63 -2.74 -20.59
C PHE A 100 3.88 -1.83 -21.57
N LYS A 101 3.34 -0.71 -21.06
CA LYS A 101 2.69 0.34 -21.86
C LYS A 101 3.66 0.93 -22.88
N LEU A 102 4.88 1.27 -22.46
CA LEU A 102 5.90 1.85 -23.35
C LEU A 102 6.31 0.86 -24.46
N LEU A 103 6.38 -0.44 -24.18
CA LEU A 103 6.60 -1.48 -25.16
C LEU A 103 5.42 -1.60 -26.15
N GLU A 104 4.18 -1.59 -25.66
CA GLU A 104 2.98 -1.62 -26.52
C GLU A 104 2.93 -0.41 -27.47
N GLU A 105 3.27 0.78 -26.98
CA GLU A 105 3.27 2.03 -27.75
C GLU A 105 4.48 2.17 -28.68
N GLY A 106 5.47 1.28 -28.57
CA GLY A 106 6.65 1.30 -29.42
C GLY A 106 7.61 2.43 -29.08
N ALA A 107 7.83 2.72 -27.79
CA ALA A 107 8.72 3.77 -27.35
C ALA A 107 10.11 3.66 -27.99
N PRO A 108 10.64 4.72 -28.66
CA PRO A 108 11.87 4.64 -29.44
C PRO A 108 13.07 4.15 -28.64
N ALA A 109 13.18 4.51 -27.37
CA ALA A 109 14.28 4.07 -26.50
C ALA A 109 14.31 2.54 -26.32
N LEU A 110 13.15 1.90 -26.26
CA LEU A 110 13.05 0.45 -26.12
C LEU A 110 13.27 -0.28 -27.45
N LEU A 111 12.78 0.32 -28.57
CA LEU A 111 12.90 -0.27 -29.91
C LEU A 111 14.31 -0.17 -30.52
N GLN A 112 15.25 0.52 -29.89
CA GLN A 112 16.66 0.49 -30.28
C GLN A 112 17.30 -0.89 -30.09
N SER A 113 16.74 -1.75 -29.25
CA SER A 113 17.22 -3.11 -29.04
C SER A 113 16.40 -4.15 -29.81
N ALA A 114 17.06 -5.21 -30.30
CA ALA A 114 16.36 -6.34 -30.91
C ALA A 114 15.36 -7.01 -29.96
N LEU A 115 15.65 -7.00 -28.66
CA LEU A 115 14.76 -7.55 -27.64
C LEU A 115 13.48 -6.72 -27.52
N GLY A 116 13.59 -5.39 -27.46
CA GLY A 116 12.44 -4.49 -27.42
C GLY A 116 11.57 -4.58 -28.68
N GLN A 117 12.17 -4.66 -29.85
CA GLN A 117 11.45 -4.88 -31.11
C GLN A 117 10.66 -6.20 -31.08
N ARG A 118 11.31 -7.28 -30.65
CA ARG A 118 10.67 -8.60 -30.49
C ARG A 118 9.49 -8.55 -29.55
N TRP A 119 9.64 -7.95 -28.37
CA TRP A 119 8.57 -7.84 -27.39
C TRP A 119 7.42 -6.94 -27.88
N HIS A 120 7.74 -5.82 -28.50
CA HIS A 120 6.72 -4.97 -29.12
C HIS A 120 5.87 -5.75 -30.13
N GLN A 121 6.51 -6.54 -31.02
CA GLN A 121 5.79 -7.39 -31.95
C GLN A 121 4.94 -8.44 -31.25
N MET A 122 5.48 -9.14 -30.24
CA MET A 122 4.74 -10.14 -29.48
C MET A 122 3.50 -9.54 -28.77
N LEU A 123 3.59 -8.30 -28.25
CA LEU A 123 2.45 -7.60 -27.66
C LEU A 123 1.37 -7.30 -28.69
N ARG A 124 1.75 -6.89 -29.89
CA ARG A 124 0.80 -6.68 -31.01
C ARG A 124 0.10 -7.98 -31.44
N GLU A 125 0.73 -9.11 -31.22
CA GLU A 125 0.19 -10.46 -31.47
C GLU A 125 -0.67 -10.98 -30.29
N GLY A 126 -0.85 -10.19 -29.22
CA GLY A 126 -1.61 -10.57 -28.01
C GLY A 126 -0.87 -11.55 -27.09
N ARG A 127 0.44 -11.72 -27.23
CA ARG A 127 1.29 -12.64 -26.44
C ARG A 127 1.78 -12.02 -25.13
N ASN A 128 0.92 -11.27 -24.46
CA ASN A 128 1.25 -10.47 -23.29
C ASN A 128 1.91 -11.27 -22.17
N ARG A 129 1.33 -12.44 -21.86
CA ARG A 129 1.86 -13.32 -20.80
C ARG A 129 3.27 -13.84 -21.10
N SER A 130 3.56 -14.18 -22.35
CA SER A 130 4.90 -14.62 -22.77
C SER A 130 5.91 -13.49 -22.65
N VAL A 131 5.53 -12.27 -23.03
CA VAL A 131 6.39 -11.08 -22.88
C VAL A 131 6.68 -10.81 -21.41
N ALA A 132 5.67 -10.88 -20.53
CA ALA A 132 5.86 -10.67 -19.10
C ALA A 132 6.84 -11.69 -18.49
N GLN A 133 6.67 -12.97 -18.82
CA GLN A 133 7.58 -14.01 -18.35
C GLN A 133 9.03 -13.79 -18.83
N ASP A 134 9.18 -13.36 -20.09
CA ASP A 134 10.48 -13.06 -20.67
C ASP A 134 11.12 -11.84 -20.00
N ILE A 135 10.34 -10.77 -19.73
CA ILE A 135 10.79 -9.59 -18.99
C ILE A 135 11.28 -9.98 -17.61
N ILE A 136 10.46 -10.72 -16.83
CA ILE A 136 10.81 -11.17 -15.49
C ILE A 136 12.12 -11.97 -15.50
N THR A 137 12.25 -12.88 -16.46
CA THR A 137 13.45 -13.71 -16.62
C THR A 137 14.70 -12.88 -16.95
N HIS A 138 14.58 -11.89 -17.84
CA HIS A 138 15.68 -11.00 -18.19
C HIS A 138 16.05 -10.08 -17.01
N PHE A 139 15.05 -9.55 -16.32
CA PHE A 139 15.23 -8.70 -15.15
C PHE A 139 15.97 -9.46 -14.02
N ALA A 140 15.49 -10.66 -13.67
CA ALA A 140 16.08 -11.48 -12.62
C ALA A 140 17.54 -11.90 -12.90
N ASN A 141 17.96 -11.90 -14.16
CA ASN A 141 19.31 -12.28 -14.60
C ASN A 141 20.17 -11.08 -15.03
N ASP A 142 19.72 -9.85 -14.81
CA ASP A 142 20.39 -8.61 -15.24
C ASP A 142 20.74 -8.62 -16.74
N ARG A 143 19.81 -9.10 -17.59
CA ARG A 143 19.98 -9.26 -19.04
C ARG A 143 19.18 -8.27 -19.88
N LEU A 144 18.55 -7.27 -19.25
CA LEU A 144 17.86 -6.23 -19.99
C LEU A 144 18.86 -5.33 -20.71
N PRO A 145 18.66 -5.01 -22.00
CA PRO A 145 19.56 -4.15 -22.75
C PRO A 145 19.46 -2.65 -22.36
N TRP A 146 18.55 -2.31 -21.49
CA TRP A 146 18.35 -0.98 -20.91
C TRP A 146 18.10 -1.10 -19.40
N LYS A 147 18.23 0.01 -18.69
CA LYS A 147 17.84 0.09 -17.28
C LYS A 147 16.33 0.37 -17.20
N PRO A 148 15.51 -0.59 -16.72
CA PRO A 148 14.04 -0.44 -16.74
C PRO A 148 13.55 0.75 -15.90
N ASN A 149 14.29 1.11 -14.85
CA ASN A 149 13.97 2.22 -13.95
C ASN A 149 14.83 3.48 -14.27
N SER A 150 15.33 3.60 -15.51
CA SER A 150 16.06 4.82 -15.90
C SER A 150 15.13 6.03 -15.91
N PRO A 151 15.64 7.23 -15.55
CA PRO A 151 14.84 8.46 -15.57
C PRO A 151 14.13 8.71 -16.91
N ASP A 152 14.78 8.41 -18.02
CA ASP A 152 14.22 8.64 -19.37
C ASP A 152 12.96 7.79 -19.65
N LEU A 153 12.89 6.58 -19.09
CA LEU A 153 11.72 5.70 -19.20
C LEU A 153 10.68 6.01 -18.13
N MET A 154 11.11 6.22 -16.90
CA MET A 154 10.22 6.37 -15.75
C MET A 154 9.57 7.76 -15.66
N ALA A 155 10.32 8.85 -15.94
CA ALA A 155 9.81 10.21 -15.70
C ALA A 155 8.52 10.55 -16.48
N PRO A 156 8.37 10.20 -17.77
CA PRO A 156 7.12 10.47 -18.49
C PRO A 156 5.93 9.74 -17.90
N VAL A 157 6.13 8.50 -17.44
CA VAL A 157 5.07 7.68 -16.84
C VAL A 157 4.73 8.18 -15.44
N TRP A 158 5.75 8.52 -14.64
CA TRP A 158 5.52 9.10 -13.32
C TRP A 158 4.75 10.41 -13.38
N ARG A 159 5.08 11.30 -14.31
CA ARG A 159 4.30 12.53 -14.55
C ARG A 159 2.85 12.21 -14.88
N GLN A 160 2.57 11.17 -15.68
CA GLN A 160 1.19 10.74 -15.93
C GLN A 160 0.46 10.33 -14.64
N VAL A 161 1.12 9.60 -13.74
CA VAL A 161 0.55 9.22 -12.43
C VAL A 161 0.22 10.46 -11.60
N VAL A 162 1.19 11.37 -11.48
CA VAL A 162 1.04 12.61 -10.73
C VAL A 162 -0.06 13.50 -11.31
N ASP A 163 -0.07 13.70 -12.63
CA ASP A 163 -1.05 14.55 -13.31
C ASP A 163 -2.47 13.98 -13.20
N ALA A 164 -2.61 12.65 -13.28
CA ALA A 164 -3.91 12.01 -13.06
C ALA A 164 -4.41 12.21 -11.62
N ALA A 165 -3.55 12.04 -10.61
CA ALA A 165 -3.93 12.30 -9.23
C ALA A 165 -4.38 13.74 -9.03
N GLU A 166 -3.64 14.72 -9.53
CA GLU A 166 -4.00 16.15 -9.44
C GLU A 166 -5.32 16.46 -10.15
N GLN A 167 -5.54 15.88 -11.32
CA GLN A 167 -6.78 16.09 -12.08
C GLN A 167 -8.02 15.66 -11.32
N PHE A 168 -7.93 14.59 -10.55
CA PHE A 168 -9.07 14.02 -9.82
C PHE A 168 -9.12 14.43 -8.34
N ASN A 169 -8.07 15.08 -7.82
CA ASN A 169 -8.05 15.58 -6.45
C ASN A 169 -8.98 16.78 -6.30
N GLU A 170 -10.02 16.63 -5.49
CA GLU A 170 -11.05 17.65 -5.23
C GLU A 170 -11.20 17.85 -3.72
N PRO A 171 -10.44 18.80 -3.12
CA PRO A 171 -10.43 19.02 -1.67
C PRO A 171 -11.84 19.19 -1.08
N GLY A 172 -12.14 18.43 -0.04
CA GLY A 172 -13.45 18.42 0.63
C GLY A 172 -14.47 17.45 0.02
N GLN A 173 -14.21 16.85 -1.14
CA GLN A 173 -15.06 15.85 -1.79
C GLN A 173 -14.34 14.51 -1.99
N PHE A 174 -13.15 14.55 -2.59
CA PHE A 174 -12.36 13.35 -2.88
C PHE A 174 -10.87 13.67 -2.84
N THR A 175 -10.09 12.83 -2.16
CA THR A 175 -8.63 12.98 -2.13
C THR A 175 -7.97 11.92 -3.01
N ALA A 176 -7.30 12.37 -4.07
CA ALA A 176 -6.42 11.53 -4.87
C ALA A 176 -4.97 11.70 -4.36
N PHE A 177 -4.50 10.74 -3.57
CA PHE A 177 -3.11 10.76 -3.10
C PHE A 177 -2.15 10.32 -4.19
N ILE A 178 -0.99 10.96 -4.26
CA ILE A 178 0.13 10.51 -5.10
C ILE A 178 0.90 9.45 -4.30
N GLY A 179 1.14 8.30 -4.93
CA GLY A 179 1.84 7.21 -4.31
C GLY A 179 2.41 6.21 -5.32
N TYR A 180 3.10 5.23 -4.82
CA TYR A 180 3.62 4.09 -5.59
C TYR A 180 3.88 2.92 -4.66
N GLU A 181 4.06 1.72 -5.21
CA GLU A 181 4.51 0.58 -4.44
C GLU A 181 6.00 0.31 -4.68
N TRP A 182 6.80 0.41 -3.62
CA TRP A 182 8.17 -0.07 -3.59
C TRP A 182 8.17 -1.60 -3.49
N THR A 183 8.72 -2.27 -4.53
CA THR A 183 8.47 -3.69 -4.81
C THR A 183 9.67 -4.57 -4.46
N ALA A 184 10.28 -4.34 -3.31
CA ALA A 184 11.46 -5.11 -2.91
C ALA A 184 11.12 -6.56 -2.57
N MET A 185 11.86 -7.47 -3.14
CA MET A 185 11.84 -8.90 -2.83
C MET A 185 13.24 -9.42 -2.57
N GLN A 186 13.40 -10.21 -1.52
CA GLN A 186 14.63 -10.94 -1.28
C GLN A 186 14.41 -12.43 -1.49
N ARG A 187 14.91 -12.98 -2.60
CA ARG A 187 14.76 -14.40 -2.96
C ARG A 187 13.28 -14.83 -2.95
N GLY A 188 12.42 -14.02 -3.56
CA GLY A 188 10.97 -14.26 -3.62
C GLY A 188 10.18 -13.91 -2.34
N ASN A 189 10.86 -13.52 -1.26
CA ASN A 189 10.21 -13.13 -0.01
C ASN A 189 9.76 -11.67 -0.07
N ASN A 190 8.50 -11.42 0.25
CA ASN A 190 7.89 -10.11 0.14
C ASN A 190 8.43 -9.10 1.16
N LEU A 191 8.86 -7.94 0.67
CA LEU A 191 9.23 -6.77 1.47
C LEU A 191 8.58 -5.49 0.93
N HIS A 192 7.47 -5.58 0.21
CA HIS A 192 6.81 -4.47 -0.45
C HIS A 192 6.26 -3.43 0.55
N ARG A 193 6.23 -2.15 0.13
CA ARG A 193 5.61 -1.03 0.85
C ARG A 193 4.89 -0.12 -0.12
N VAL A 194 3.66 0.22 0.19
CA VAL A 194 3.00 1.36 -0.46
C VAL A 194 3.56 2.64 0.14
N VAL A 195 4.09 3.51 -0.70
CA VAL A 195 4.58 4.84 -0.33
C VAL A 195 3.53 5.87 -0.71
N ILE A 196 3.09 6.68 0.27
CA ILE A 196 2.03 7.68 0.07
C ILE A 196 2.56 9.04 0.46
N TYR A 197 2.41 10.02 -0.44
CA TYR A 197 2.75 11.41 -0.20
C TYR A 197 1.51 12.22 0.17
N ARG A 198 1.68 13.13 1.13
CA ARG A 198 0.65 14.15 1.41
C ARG A 198 0.65 15.27 0.37
N ASP A 199 1.77 15.45 -0.28
CA ASP A 199 2.07 16.60 -1.12
C ASP A 199 1.60 16.38 -2.56
N GLY A 200 1.38 17.46 -3.29
CA GLY A 200 0.90 17.49 -4.68
C GLY A 200 2.01 17.57 -5.73
N ALA A 201 1.59 17.81 -6.97
CA ALA A 201 2.45 17.81 -8.16
C ALA A 201 3.58 18.85 -8.11
N ASP A 202 3.39 19.96 -7.40
CA ASP A 202 4.40 21.01 -7.21
C ASP A 202 5.73 20.44 -6.64
N ARG A 203 5.66 19.37 -5.85
CA ARG A 203 6.81 18.71 -5.25
C ARG A 203 7.14 17.36 -5.85
N LEU A 204 6.17 16.70 -6.47
CA LEU A 204 6.30 15.27 -6.82
C LEU A 204 6.47 15.00 -8.31
N ARG A 205 6.14 15.94 -9.20
CA ARG A 205 6.20 15.74 -10.66
C ARG A 205 7.58 15.32 -11.15
N GLU A 206 8.64 15.85 -10.56
CA GLU A 206 10.03 15.53 -10.91
C GLU A 206 10.72 14.60 -9.88
N ARG A 207 9.98 14.19 -8.87
CA ARG A 207 10.45 13.27 -7.83
C ARG A 207 10.14 11.82 -8.22
N LEU A 208 11.08 11.16 -8.87
CA LEU A 208 10.89 9.76 -9.27
C LEU A 208 10.71 8.83 -8.07
N PRO A 209 9.89 7.77 -8.21
CA PRO A 209 9.77 6.71 -7.22
C PRO A 209 11.12 6.06 -6.87
N TYR A 210 11.32 5.73 -5.60
CA TYR A 210 12.42 4.88 -5.16
C TYR A 210 12.11 3.43 -5.53
N THR A 211 13.08 2.70 -6.08
CA THR A 211 12.86 1.35 -6.63
C THR A 211 13.68 0.29 -5.91
N ALA A 212 13.32 -0.98 -6.08
CA ALA A 212 14.12 -2.08 -5.56
C ALA A 212 15.48 -2.21 -6.26
N THR A 213 15.65 -1.63 -7.46
CA THR A 213 16.96 -1.52 -8.11
C THR A 213 17.88 -0.48 -7.46
N ASP A 214 17.31 0.50 -6.74
CA ASP A 214 18.10 1.40 -5.90
C ASP A 214 18.54 0.68 -4.61
N SER A 215 17.63 -0.05 -3.99
CA SER A 215 17.92 -0.94 -2.85
C SER A 215 16.71 -1.79 -2.50
N ILE A 216 16.94 -3.04 -2.08
CA ILE A 216 15.93 -3.91 -1.47
C ILE A 216 15.85 -3.77 0.06
N ASP A 217 16.69 -2.94 0.68
CA ASP A 217 16.74 -2.75 2.12
C ASP A 217 15.77 -1.64 2.56
N PRO A 218 14.76 -1.95 3.43
CA PRO A 218 13.84 -0.95 3.95
C PRO A 218 14.52 0.24 4.63
N GLU A 219 15.70 0.05 5.22
CA GLU A 219 16.44 1.16 5.84
C GLU A 219 16.85 2.22 4.82
N ASN A 220 17.18 1.80 3.60
CA ASN A 220 17.51 2.71 2.51
C ASN A 220 16.28 3.41 1.95
N LEU A 221 15.13 2.72 1.87
CA LEU A 221 13.84 3.38 1.58
C LEU A 221 13.55 4.46 2.62
N TRP A 222 13.62 4.16 3.92
CA TRP A 222 13.37 5.16 4.98
C TRP A 222 14.36 6.34 4.91
N ALA A 223 15.61 6.09 4.52
CA ALA A 223 16.58 7.17 4.29
C ALA A 223 16.20 8.05 3.11
N ASP A 224 15.63 7.48 2.05
CA ASP A 224 15.11 8.23 0.90
C ASP A 224 13.90 9.09 1.28
N LEU A 225 12.93 8.52 2.02
CA LEU A 225 11.78 9.26 2.53
C LEU A 225 12.21 10.42 3.44
N GLN A 226 13.21 10.20 4.28
CA GLN A 226 13.78 11.25 5.13
C GLN A 226 14.44 12.36 4.31
N ARG A 227 15.17 12.02 3.24
CA ARG A 227 15.76 13.01 2.35
C ARG A 227 14.68 13.88 1.69
N TYR A 228 13.59 13.24 1.25
CA TYR A 228 12.44 13.97 0.69
C TYR A 228 11.87 14.98 1.68
N GLU A 229 11.50 14.54 2.91
CA GLU A 229 10.92 15.45 3.90
C GLU A 229 11.86 16.62 4.26
N ARG A 230 13.17 16.34 4.41
CA ARG A 230 14.17 17.39 4.70
C ARG A 230 14.36 18.40 3.58
N ALA A 231 14.35 17.93 2.34
CA ALA A 231 14.59 18.79 1.17
C ALA A 231 13.35 19.61 0.79
N SER A 232 12.15 19.04 0.91
CA SER A 232 10.90 19.65 0.43
C SER A 232 10.03 20.26 1.53
N GLY A 233 10.24 19.91 2.80
CA GLY A 233 9.30 20.21 3.89
C GLY A 233 7.98 19.44 3.78
N GLY A 234 7.88 18.49 2.85
CA GLY A 234 6.72 17.63 2.62
C GLY A 234 6.49 16.58 3.70
N ARG A 235 5.55 15.68 3.43
CA ARG A 235 5.25 14.53 4.31
C ARG A 235 5.02 13.28 3.48
N VAL A 236 5.54 12.16 3.99
CA VAL A 236 5.45 10.85 3.33
C VAL A 236 5.43 9.75 4.39
N LEU A 237 4.82 8.63 4.08
CA LEU A 237 4.84 7.41 4.88
C LEU A 237 4.96 6.18 3.99
N ALA A 238 5.31 5.05 4.59
CA ALA A 238 5.34 3.75 3.93
C ALA A 238 4.44 2.75 4.69
N ILE A 239 3.70 1.92 3.95
CA ILE A 239 2.78 0.92 4.51
C ILE A 239 3.24 -0.46 4.06
N PRO A 240 3.85 -1.26 4.94
CA PRO A 240 4.17 -2.66 4.66
C PRO A 240 2.89 -3.48 4.48
N HIS A 241 2.97 -4.52 3.66
CA HIS A 241 1.87 -5.45 3.43
C HIS A 241 2.37 -6.85 3.12
N ASN A 242 1.45 -7.83 3.12
CA ASN A 242 1.75 -9.23 2.86
C ASN A 242 2.94 -9.78 3.66
N GLY A 243 2.96 -9.54 4.96
CA GLY A 243 3.88 -10.20 5.87
C GLY A 243 3.77 -11.72 5.77
N ASN A 244 2.55 -12.22 5.55
CA ASN A 244 2.25 -13.63 5.32
C ASN A 244 2.98 -14.25 4.11
N LEU A 245 3.58 -13.45 3.23
CA LEU A 245 4.35 -13.90 2.06
C LEU A 245 5.84 -13.57 2.14
N SER A 246 6.32 -13.20 3.33
CA SER A 246 7.70 -12.75 3.54
C SER A 246 8.65 -13.86 4.01
N ASN A 247 8.18 -15.06 4.29
CA ASN A 247 8.94 -16.14 4.94
C ASN A 247 9.71 -15.64 6.17
N GLY A 248 8.98 -14.90 7.03
CA GLY A 248 9.48 -14.40 8.31
C GLY A 248 10.32 -13.12 8.23
N MET A 249 10.45 -12.49 7.06
CA MET A 249 11.31 -11.30 6.92
C MET A 249 10.60 -10.00 7.27
N MET A 250 9.26 -9.89 7.11
CA MET A 250 8.54 -8.64 7.30
C MET A 250 8.69 -8.09 8.72
N PHE A 251 8.57 -8.94 9.72
CA PHE A 251 8.69 -8.56 11.13
C PHE A 251 9.85 -9.30 11.84
N ALA A 252 10.94 -9.61 11.13
CA ALA A 252 12.11 -10.23 11.74
C ALA A 252 12.63 -9.41 12.94
N ASP A 253 13.36 -10.05 13.84
CA ASP A 253 14.02 -9.40 14.98
C ASP A 253 15.44 -8.90 14.67
N VAL A 254 15.82 -8.98 13.39
CA VAL A 254 17.10 -8.52 12.85
C VAL A 254 16.88 -7.68 11.59
N THR A 255 17.84 -6.82 11.28
CA THR A 255 17.86 -6.06 10.02
C THR A 255 18.00 -6.99 8.82
N LEU A 256 17.79 -6.49 7.60
CA LEU A 256 18.01 -7.27 6.38
C LEU A 256 19.45 -7.83 6.29
N ALA A 257 20.41 -7.14 6.88
CA ALA A 257 21.81 -7.58 6.98
C ALA A 257 22.08 -8.59 8.12
N GLY A 258 21.03 -9.06 8.82
CA GLY A 258 21.14 -10.02 9.93
C GLY A 258 21.66 -9.43 11.24
N LYS A 259 21.72 -8.11 11.39
CA LYS A 259 22.21 -7.44 12.61
C LYS A 259 21.04 -7.20 13.58
N PRO A 260 21.30 -7.24 14.92
CA PRO A 260 20.32 -6.81 15.91
C PRO A 260 19.88 -5.37 15.67
N PHE A 261 18.64 -5.05 15.99
CA PHE A 261 18.12 -3.69 15.84
C PHE A 261 18.92 -2.70 16.73
N SER A 262 19.37 -1.61 16.14
CA SER A 262 19.90 -0.46 16.87
C SER A 262 18.76 0.42 17.41
N PRO A 263 19.02 1.29 18.40
CA PRO A 263 18.03 2.28 18.84
C PRO A 263 17.55 3.19 17.69
N ASP A 264 18.42 3.52 16.74
CA ASP A 264 18.07 4.31 15.55
C ASP A 264 17.14 3.53 14.62
N TYR A 265 17.42 2.26 14.34
CA TYR A 265 16.54 1.41 13.56
C TYR A 265 15.11 1.37 14.12
N LEU A 266 14.97 1.15 15.45
CA LEU A 266 13.66 1.08 16.10
C LEU A 266 12.85 2.37 15.88
N LYS A 267 13.49 3.54 16.08
CA LYS A 267 12.86 4.86 15.90
C LYS A 267 12.49 5.12 14.44
N ARG A 268 13.38 4.77 13.52
CA ARG A 268 13.14 4.97 12.08
C ARG A 268 11.98 4.11 11.60
N ARG A 269 11.93 2.84 11.99
CA ARG A 269 10.83 1.97 11.62
C ARG A 269 9.49 2.49 12.15
N GLN A 270 9.41 2.81 13.44
CA GLN A 270 8.23 3.42 14.06
C GLN A 270 7.77 4.69 13.32
N ARG A 271 8.71 5.54 12.89
CA ARG A 271 8.43 6.79 12.20
C ARG A 271 7.90 6.59 10.79
N TRP A 272 8.48 5.67 10.01
CA TRP A 272 8.23 5.55 8.58
C TRP A 272 7.15 4.54 8.24
N GLU A 273 6.89 3.58 9.13
CA GLU A 273 5.88 2.53 8.95
C GLU A 273 4.78 2.64 10.05
N PRO A 274 4.00 3.75 10.09
CA PRO A 274 3.00 3.97 11.14
C PRO A 274 1.72 3.16 10.92
N LEU A 275 1.58 2.52 9.76
CA LEU A 275 0.45 1.67 9.38
C LEU A 275 0.97 0.34 8.86
N TYR A 276 0.11 -0.69 8.94
CA TYR A 276 0.29 -1.99 8.30
C TYR A 276 -1.00 -2.37 7.58
N GLU A 277 -0.90 -2.77 6.32
CA GLU A 277 -2.01 -3.32 5.56
C GLU A 277 -2.22 -4.77 5.99
N ILE A 278 -3.20 -4.97 6.87
CA ILE A 278 -3.42 -6.24 7.57
C ILE A 278 -4.16 -7.26 6.72
N THR A 279 -4.93 -6.80 5.74
CA THR A 279 -5.68 -7.63 4.81
C THR A 279 -5.72 -7.02 3.43
N GLN A 280 -5.64 -7.86 2.42
CA GLN A 280 -5.76 -7.53 1.02
C GLN A 280 -6.03 -8.81 0.20
N ILE A 281 -6.14 -8.73 -1.11
CA ILE A 281 -6.56 -9.84 -1.98
C ILE A 281 -5.69 -11.12 -1.90
N LYS A 282 -4.46 -11.03 -1.36
CA LYS A 282 -3.56 -12.18 -1.12
C LYS A 282 -3.60 -12.67 0.33
N GLY A 283 -4.77 -12.56 0.96
CA GLY A 283 -5.04 -13.10 2.30
C GLY A 283 -4.76 -12.12 3.43
N ASP A 284 -5.00 -12.57 4.65
CA ASP A 284 -4.82 -11.82 5.87
C ASP A 284 -3.36 -11.84 6.36
N GLY A 285 -3.00 -10.80 7.09
CA GLY A 285 -1.73 -10.68 7.82
C GLY A 285 -1.93 -10.50 9.33
N GLU A 286 -3.15 -10.74 9.85
CA GLU A 286 -3.46 -10.52 11.26
C GLU A 286 -2.87 -11.59 12.15
N THR A 287 -3.27 -12.86 11.92
CA THR A 287 -2.81 -14.01 12.70
C THR A 287 -2.87 -15.31 11.88
N HIS A 288 -2.50 -16.42 12.49
CA HIS A 288 -2.52 -17.74 11.88
C HIS A 288 -3.00 -18.77 12.94
N PRO A 289 -3.72 -19.86 12.57
CA PRO A 289 -4.21 -20.86 13.53
C PRO A 289 -3.13 -21.44 14.45
N LEU A 290 -1.90 -21.59 13.95
CA LEU A 290 -0.78 -22.07 14.78
C LEU A 290 -0.26 -21.05 15.80
N LEU A 291 -0.61 -19.76 15.65
CA LEU A 291 -0.23 -18.67 16.55
C LEU A 291 -1.37 -18.28 17.50
N SER A 292 -2.61 -18.50 17.09
CA SER A 292 -3.83 -18.19 17.85
C SER A 292 -4.79 -19.40 17.82
N PRO A 293 -4.44 -20.52 18.48
CA PRO A 293 -5.21 -21.77 18.38
C PRO A 293 -6.59 -21.69 19.03
N ASP A 294 -6.82 -20.72 19.91
CA ASP A 294 -8.10 -20.51 20.61
C ASP A 294 -9.00 -19.48 19.91
N ASP A 295 -8.57 -18.92 18.76
CA ASP A 295 -9.33 -17.98 17.97
C ASP A 295 -10.01 -18.72 16.81
N GLU A 296 -11.33 -18.82 16.84
CA GLU A 296 -12.14 -19.50 15.82
C GLU A 296 -12.08 -18.86 14.43
N PHE A 297 -11.58 -17.61 14.32
CA PHE A 297 -11.42 -16.87 13.07
C PHE A 297 -9.97 -16.83 12.58
N ALA A 298 -9.02 -17.46 13.26
CA ALA A 298 -7.61 -17.41 12.92
C ALA A 298 -7.27 -18.02 11.55
N ASP A 299 -8.13 -18.84 10.98
CA ASP A 299 -7.99 -19.44 9.66
C ASP A 299 -8.72 -18.66 8.54
N TYR A 300 -9.36 -17.53 8.89
CA TYR A 300 -10.08 -16.73 7.91
C TYR A 300 -9.12 -16.12 6.89
N GLU A 301 -9.41 -16.32 5.62
CA GLU A 301 -8.61 -15.81 4.48
C GLU A 301 -7.11 -16.16 4.54
N THR A 302 -6.71 -17.22 5.20
CA THR A 302 -5.31 -17.64 5.29
C THR A 302 -4.71 -17.92 3.91
N TRP A 303 -3.57 -17.32 3.64
CA TRP A 303 -2.75 -17.57 2.45
C TRP A 303 -1.29 -17.76 2.88
N ASP A 304 -0.87 -19.02 3.03
CA ASP A 304 0.41 -19.39 3.64
C ASP A 304 1.18 -20.50 2.87
N ALA A 305 0.83 -20.73 1.60
CA ALA A 305 1.42 -21.82 0.82
C ALA A 305 2.93 -21.65 0.50
N GLY A 306 3.51 -20.49 0.78
CA GLY A 306 4.92 -20.18 0.50
C GLY A 306 5.19 -18.68 0.55
N ASN A 307 6.33 -18.28 -0.02
CA ASN A 307 6.64 -16.86 -0.25
C ASN A 307 5.90 -16.29 -1.48
N LEU A 308 6.08 -15.01 -1.79
CA LEU A 308 5.31 -14.29 -2.83
C LEU A 308 5.42 -14.92 -4.21
N ASP A 309 6.61 -15.33 -4.63
CA ASP A 309 6.82 -15.98 -5.93
C ASP A 309 6.66 -17.50 -5.90
N MET A 310 6.35 -18.08 -4.74
CA MET A 310 6.19 -19.51 -4.50
C MET A 310 7.47 -20.33 -4.73
N SER A 311 8.64 -19.70 -4.70
CA SER A 311 9.94 -20.37 -4.85
C SER A 311 10.44 -21.02 -3.56
N GLY A 312 9.95 -20.57 -2.41
CA GLY A 312 10.33 -21.04 -1.08
C GLY A 312 9.15 -21.50 -0.26
N ALA A 313 9.23 -22.75 0.25
CA ALA A 313 8.24 -23.26 1.19
C ALA A 313 8.35 -22.51 2.53
N LYS A 314 7.21 -22.41 3.21
CA LYS A 314 7.11 -21.83 4.55
C LYS A 314 7.44 -22.87 5.63
N THR A 315 8.10 -22.41 6.71
CA THR A 315 8.29 -23.22 7.92
C THR A 315 7.52 -22.60 9.09
N ARG A 316 7.19 -23.42 10.08
CA ARG A 316 6.44 -22.97 11.26
C ARG A 316 7.11 -21.82 12.00
N ASP A 317 8.45 -21.81 12.09
CA ASP A 317 9.19 -20.79 12.81
C ASP A 317 9.14 -19.41 12.14
N MET A 318 8.82 -19.33 10.84
CA MET A 318 8.65 -18.09 10.09
C MET A 318 7.39 -17.35 10.50
N LEU A 319 6.31 -18.08 10.84
CA LEU A 319 4.97 -17.52 11.08
C LEU A 319 4.96 -16.41 12.13
N ARG A 320 5.71 -16.56 13.23
CA ARG A 320 5.79 -15.54 14.28
C ARG A 320 6.36 -14.18 13.81
N TYR A 321 7.01 -14.16 12.66
CA TYR A 321 7.62 -12.99 12.06
C TYR A 321 6.86 -12.46 10.83
N GLU A 322 5.66 -12.99 10.59
CA GLU A 322 4.84 -12.68 9.43
C GLU A 322 3.54 -11.94 9.76
N TYR A 323 3.01 -12.17 10.96
CA TYR A 323 1.67 -11.74 11.33
C TYR A 323 1.67 -10.59 12.35
N ALA A 324 0.70 -9.69 12.19
CA ALA A 324 0.60 -8.44 12.94
C ALA A 324 0.46 -8.65 14.45
N ARG A 325 -0.37 -9.58 14.91
CA ARG A 325 -0.56 -9.82 16.37
C ARG A 325 0.75 -10.20 17.05
N GLU A 326 1.58 -11.03 16.41
CA GLU A 326 2.89 -11.40 16.96
C GLU A 326 3.89 -10.23 16.89
N ALA A 327 3.84 -9.42 15.84
CA ALA A 327 4.65 -8.21 15.76
C ALA A 327 4.29 -7.21 16.88
N LEU A 328 3.00 -6.96 17.12
CA LEU A 328 2.51 -6.07 18.18
C LEU A 328 2.96 -6.57 19.58
N LYS A 329 2.82 -7.88 19.88
CA LYS A 329 3.29 -8.47 21.15
C LYS A 329 4.80 -8.22 21.35
N ARG A 330 5.62 -8.48 20.32
CA ARG A 330 7.06 -8.26 20.38
C ARG A 330 7.41 -6.76 20.46
N GLY A 331 6.63 -5.92 19.82
CA GLY A 331 6.74 -4.46 19.91
C GLY A 331 6.61 -3.93 21.34
N LEU A 332 5.66 -4.46 22.12
CA LEU A 332 5.52 -4.15 23.54
C LEU A 332 6.79 -4.58 24.33
N GLY A 333 7.33 -5.75 24.01
CA GLY A 333 8.60 -6.21 24.59
C GLY A 333 9.79 -5.28 24.27
N TYR A 334 9.91 -4.80 23.03
CA TYR A 334 10.90 -3.80 22.64
C TYR A 334 10.73 -2.49 23.41
N ARG A 335 9.51 -2.01 23.57
CA ARG A 335 9.22 -0.81 24.35
C ARG A 335 9.67 -0.97 25.81
N ALA A 336 9.33 -2.08 26.44
CA ALA A 336 9.69 -2.34 27.84
C ALA A 336 11.21 -2.45 28.03
N GLN A 337 11.95 -3.06 27.11
CA GLN A 337 13.38 -3.31 27.24
C GLN A 337 14.24 -2.16 26.68
N ARG A 338 13.78 -1.43 25.68
CA ARG A 338 14.57 -0.48 24.90
C ARG A 338 13.94 0.91 24.75
N GLY A 339 12.75 1.14 25.32
CA GLY A 339 12.04 2.41 25.30
C GLY A 339 11.37 2.78 23.98
N THR A 340 11.50 1.95 22.93
CA THR A 340 10.92 2.22 21.61
C THR A 340 10.29 0.95 21.04
N ASN A 341 9.08 1.08 20.47
CA ASN A 341 8.35 0.00 19.81
C ASN A 341 8.47 0.14 18.28
N PRO A 342 9.21 -0.72 17.57
CA PRO A 342 9.34 -0.65 16.12
C PRO A 342 8.09 -1.12 15.38
N PHE A 343 7.14 -1.73 16.07
CA PHE A 343 5.90 -2.29 15.56
C PHE A 343 4.67 -1.57 16.14
N GLU A 344 4.80 -0.28 16.42
CA GLU A 344 3.69 0.57 16.87
C GLU A 344 2.97 1.15 15.65
N PHE A 345 2.18 0.33 15.01
CA PHE A 345 1.42 0.68 13.81
C PHE A 345 -0.09 0.52 14.03
N GLY A 346 -0.88 1.34 13.32
CA GLY A 346 -2.29 1.09 13.09
C GLY A 346 -2.48 0.09 11.94
N VAL A 347 -3.70 -0.41 11.78
CA VAL A 347 -4.02 -1.41 10.75
C VAL A 347 -5.07 -0.88 9.78
N ILE A 348 -4.93 -1.24 8.51
CA ILE A 348 -5.87 -0.92 7.43
C ILE A 348 -6.09 -2.13 6.54
N GLY A 349 -7.20 -2.14 5.79
CA GLY A 349 -7.40 -3.01 4.64
C GLY A 349 -7.19 -2.24 3.33
N SER A 350 -6.89 -2.94 2.25
CA SER A 350 -6.78 -2.40 0.89
C SER A 350 -7.08 -3.49 -0.12
N THR A 351 -7.31 -3.14 -1.38
CA THR A 351 -7.65 -4.15 -2.38
C THR A 351 -6.44 -4.87 -2.96
N ASP A 352 -5.36 -4.18 -3.22
CA ASP A 352 -4.24 -4.67 -4.05
C ASP A 352 -4.74 -5.27 -5.37
N SER A 353 -5.85 -4.72 -5.88
CA SER A 353 -6.41 -5.17 -7.15
C SER A 353 -5.55 -4.68 -8.31
N HIS A 354 -5.34 -5.55 -9.30
CA HIS A 354 -4.56 -5.27 -10.51
C HIS A 354 -5.46 -5.06 -11.74
N THR A 355 -6.71 -4.63 -11.50
CA THR A 355 -7.71 -4.38 -12.53
C THR A 355 -8.02 -2.91 -12.76
N SER A 356 -7.38 -1.99 -12.03
CA SER A 356 -7.73 -0.56 -11.89
C SER A 356 -9.10 -0.33 -11.25
N LEU A 357 -9.68 -1.37 -10.66
CA LEU A 357 -11.02 -1.35 -10.12
C LEU A 357 -10.96 -1.65 -8.62
N SER A 358 -11.13 -0.61 -7.82
CA SER A 358 -11.17 -0.71 -6.35
C SER A 358 -12.52 -1.29 -5.91
N THR A 359 -12.71 -2.61 -6.11
CA THR A 359 -13.94 -3.33 -5.80
C THR A 359 -13.72 -4.32 -4.66
N ALA A 360 -14.40 -4.10 -3.52
CA ALA A 360 -14.25 -4.92 -2.31
C ALA A 360 -15.57 -5.57 -1.84
N GLN A 361 -16.68 -5.39 -2.57
CA GLN A 361 -17.97 -6.01 -2.24
C GLN A 361 -18.11 -7.33 -2.99
N GLU A 362 -18.56 -8.39 -2.33
CA GLU A 362 -18.72 -9.73 -2.91
C GLU A 362 -19.60 -9.76 -4.18
N ASN A 363 -20.66 -8.95 -4.20
CA ASN A 363 -21.57 -8.85 -5.34
C ASN A 363 -21.10 -7.88 -6.43
N ASN A 364 -19.92 -7.26 -6.25
CA ASN A 364 -19.32 -6.32 -7.21
C ASN A 364 -17.79 -6.47 -7.20
N PHE A 365 -17.32 -7.72 -7.25
CA PHE A 365 -15.90 -8.05 -7.14
C PHE A 365 -15.30 -8.39 -8.51
N PHE A 366 -14.27 -7.63 -8.91
CA PHE A 366 -13.58 -7.79 -10.19
C PHE A 366 -12.22 -8.50 -10.05
N GLY A 367 -11.91 -9.02 -8.87
CA GLY A 367 -10.77 -9.86 -8.62
C GLY A 367 -9.40 -9.18 -8.66
N LYS A 368 -8.36 -10.02 -8.67
CA LYS A 368 -6.98 -9.53 -8.70
C LYS A 368 -6.50 -9.19 -10.11
N HIS A 369 -6.78 -10.05 -11.09
CA HIS A 369 -6.26 -9.89 -12.44
C HIS A 369 -7.36 -10.10 -13.49
N THR A 370 -7.45 -9.21 -14.44
CA THR A 370 -8.45 -9.23 -15.53
C THR A 370 -8.45 -10.53 -16.35
N ALA A 371 -7.30 -11.18 -16.53
CA ALA A 371 -7.21 -12.42 -17.29
C ALA A 371 -7.89 -13.63 -16.62
N PHE A 372 -8.21 -13.53 -15.34
CA PHE A 372 -8.82 -14.61 -14.56
C PHE A 372 -10.21 -14.25 -14.08
N GLU A 373 -10.52 -12.96 -13.92
CA GLU A 373 -11.72 -12.47 -13.27
C GLU A 373 -12.33 -11.25 -14.00
N PRO A 374 -13.63 -11.03 -13.85
CA PRO A 374 -14.63 -11.98 -13.33
C PRO A 374 -14.82 -13.16 -14.28
N GLY A 375 -14.99 -14.38 -13.74
CA GLY A 375 -15.12 -15.56 -14.57
C GLY A 375 -15.63 -16.80 -13.85
N PRO A 376 -16.13 -17.81 -14.60
CA PRO A 376 -16.73 -19.02 -14.02
C PRO A 376 -15.72 -19.88 -13.26
N ARG A 377 -14.42 -19.71 -13.50
CA ARG A 377 -13.36 -20.47 -12.83
C ARG A 377 -12.99 -19.94 -11.44
N ARG A 378 -13.69 -18.93 -10.95
CA ARG A 378 -13.47 -18.37 -9.63
C ARG A 378 -13.57 -19.41 -8.52
N VAL A 379 -14.53 -20.32 -8.62
CA VAL A 379 -14.84 -21.30 -7.57
C VAL A 379 -13.85 -22.47 -7.54
N ASP A 380 -13.43 -22.97 -8.69
CA ASP A 380 -12.70 -24.23 -8.83
C ASP A 380 -11.30 -24.11 -9.50
N GLY A 381 -10.95 -22.92 -9.97
CA GLY A 381 -9.69 -22.68 -10.65
C GLY A 381 -8.47 -22.73 -9.73
N ASN A 382 -7.29 -22.94 -10.33
CA ASN A 382 -6.01 -22.74 -9.69
C ASN A 382 -5.44 -21.40 -10.15
N TYR A 383 -5.17 -20.51 -9.21
CA TYR A 383 -4.46 -19.26 -9.50
C TYR A 383 -2.97 -19.51 -9.74
N LYS A 384 -2.33 -20.23 -8.82
CA LYS A 384 -0.92 -20.58 -8.88
C LYS A 384 -0.68 -21.93 -8.24
N ALA A 385 0.10 -22.78 -8.87
CA ALA A 385 0.50 -24.09 -8.34
C ALA A 385 2.01 -24.30 -8.55
N THR A 386 2.71 -24.66 -7.50
CA THR A 386 4.14 -24.97 -7.49
C THR A 386 4.41 -26.14 -6.54
N SER A 387 5.68 -26.54 -6.42
CA SER A 387 6.10 -27.53 -5.43
C SER A 387 5.86 -27.09 -3.97
N SER A 388 5.75 -25.78 -3.72
CA SER A 388 5.48 -25.22 -2.39
C SER A 388 4.01 -25.24 -1.99
N GLY A 389 3.09 -25.48 -2.95
CA GLY A 389 1.66 -25.51 -2.70
C GLY A 389 0.81 -25.02 -3.86
N THR A 390 -0.48 -24.92 -3.65
CA THR A 390 -1.44 -24.43 -4.64
C THR A 390 -2.33 -23.37 -4.02
N ILE A 391 -2.41 -22.20 -4.69
CA ILE A 391 -3.38 -21.16 -4.40
C ILE A 391 -4.55 -21.32 -5.36
N LYS A 392 -5.75 -21.42 -4.80
CA LYS A 392 -6.99 -21.48 -5.55
C LYS A 392 -7.47 -20.08 -5.93
N THR A 393 -8.24 -19.97 -7.01
CA THR A 393 -8.81 -18.67 -7.43
C THR A 393 -9.75 -18.07 -6.37
N TRP A 394 -10.51 -18.88 -5.66
CA TRP A 394 -11.42 -18.40 -4.62
C TRP A 394 -10.70 -17.83 -3.38
N GLN A 395 -9.42 -18.15 -3.17
CA GLN A 395 -8.62 -17.58 -2.07
C GLN A 395 -8.20 -16.13 -2.34
N GLN A 396 -8.43 -15.61 -3.54
CA GLN A 396 -8.31 -14.18 -3.84
C GLN A 396 -9.60 -13.48 -3.42
N VAL A 397 -9.61 -12.84 -2.28
CA VAL A 397 -10.81 -12.39 -1.59
C VAL A 397 -11.11 -10.91 -1.80
N ALA A 398 -12.34 -10.51 -1.50
CA ALA A 398 -12.74 -9.11 -1.42
C ALA A 398 -12.39 -8.58 -0.03
N SER A 399 -11.21 -8.00 0.11
CA SER A 399 -10.55 -7.72 1.39
C SER A 399 -10.95 -6.41 2.09
N GLY A 400 -11.80 -5.58 1.48
CA GLY A 400 -12.25 -4.32 2.07
C GLY A 400 -11.39 -3.12 1.73
N TYR A 401 -11.55 -2.05 2.53
CA TYR A 401 -10.94 -0.74 2.34
C TYR A 401 -10.29 -0.24 3.62
N ALA A 402 -9.51 0.84 3.50
CA ALA A 402 -9.07 1.61 4.64
C ALA A 402 -10.20 2.50 5.18
N ALA A 403 -10.36 2.54 6.50
CA ALA A 403 -11.29 3.42 7.19
C ALA A 403 -10.50 4.42 8.05
N LEU A 404 -10.71 5.72 7.82
CA LEU A 404 -10.05 6.81 8.55
C LEU A 404 -11.07 7.63 9.30
N TRP A 405 -10.93 7.74 10.62
CA TRP A 405 -11.68 8.67 11.44
C TRP A 405 -11.02 10.05 11.45
N ALA A 406 -11.76 11.12 11.10
CA ALA A 406 -11.30 12.51 11.12
C ALA A 406 -12.41 13.51 11.48
#